data_ae900dbe482c371eb9ff5aab92cd82c0
#
_entry.id   ae900dbe482c371eb9ff5aab92cd82c0
#
_cell.length_a   1.000
_cell.length_b   1.000
_cell.length_c   1.000
_cell.angle_alpha   90.00
_cell.angle_beta   90.00
_cell.angle_gamma   90.00
#
_symmetry.space_group_name_H-M   'P 1'
#
loop_
_entity.id
_entity.type
_entity.pdbx_description
1 polymer ?
#
loop_
_entity_poly.entity_id
_entity_poly.type
_entity_poly.pdbx_seq_one_letter_code
_entity_poly.pdbx_strand_id
1 'polypeptide(L)' 'MKTFRKTFNFYVTDTEIDNYIHTILKGPQVDPEDEIDVEVDRDNYNCYVTLNVFDRILN' A
#
# COMPACT_ATOMS: atom_id res chain seq x y z
N MET A 1 8.24 -7.70 -8.67
CA MET A 1 7.37 -6.63 -8.11
C MET A 1 6.06 -7.22 -7.64
N LYS A 2 5.59 -6.76 -6.50
CA LYS A 2 4.27 -7.12 -5.97
C LYS A 2 3.43 -5.88 -5.87
N THR A 3 2.15 -6.00 -6.16
CA THR A 3 1.22 -4.88 -6.05
C THR A 3 0.05 -5.27 -5.17
N PHE A 4 -0.21 -4.46 -4.16
CA PHE A 4 -1.36 -4.60 -3.28
C PHE A 4 -2.27 -3.42 -3.50
N ARG A 5 -3.54 -3.69 -3.66
CA ARG A 5 -4.51 -2.65 -3.94
C ARG A 5 -5.75 -2.84 -3.11
N LYS A 6 -6.24 -1.76 -2.54
CA LYS A 6 -7.48 -1.79 -1.78
C LYS A 6 -8.31 -0.56 -2.09
N THR A 7 -9.61 -0.76 -2.25
CA THR A 7 -10.57 0.32 -2.43
C THR A 7 -11.27 0.56 -1.11
N PHE A 8 -11.23 1.80 -0.66
CA PHE A 8 -11.94 2.25 0.54
C PHE A 8 -13.08 3.16 0.15
N ASN A 9 -14.00 3.34 1.08
CA ASN A 9 -15.01 4.36 1.00
C ASN A 9 -14.34 5.75 0.91
N PHE A 10 -15.01 6.70 0.25
CA PHE A 10 -14.50 8.08 0.12
C PHE A 10 -14.14 8.71 1.47
N TYR A 11 -14.86 8.35 2.53
CA TYR A 11 -14.66 8.92 3.86
C TYR A 11 -13.57 8.25 4.68
N VAL A 12 -12.81 7.35 4.10
CA VAL A 12 -11.70 6.70 4.80
C VAL A 12 -10.73 7.74 5.34
N THR A 13 -10.26 7.51 6.56
CA THR A 13 -9.29 8.42 7.21
C THR A 13 -7.87 8.03 6.86
N ASP A 14 -6.94 8.98 7.04
CA ASP A 14 -5.52 8.71 6.85
C ASP A 14 -5.03 7.63 7.80
N THR A 15 -5.57 7.59 9.02
CA THR A 15 -5.23 6.56 9.99
C THR A 15 -5.58 5.16 9.49
N GLU A 16 -6.75 5.01 8.88
CA GLU A 16 -7.17 3.72 8.33
C GLU A 16 -6.27 3.30 7.16
N ILE A 17 -5.88 4.25 6.32
CA ILE A 17 -4.98 3.98 5.21
C ILE A 17 -3.60 3.54 5.74
N ASP A 18 -3.08 4.25 6.73
CA ASP A 18 -1.80 3.91 7.36
C ASP A 18 -1.85 2.52 7.99
N ASN A 19 -2.94 2.18 8.66
CA ASN A 19 -3.10 0.86 9.26
C ASN A 19 -3.08 -0.24 8.21
N TYR A 20 -3.72 -0.02 7.08
CA TYR A 20 -3.69 -0.97 5.97
C TYR A 20 -2.26 -1.16 5.45
N ILE A 21 -1.56 -0.07 5.22
CA ILE A 21 -0.18 -0.10 4.72
C ILE A 21 0.72 -0.85 5.71
N HIS A 22 0.62 -0.52 7.00
CA HIS A 22 1.43 -1.17 8.03
C HIS A 22 1.13 -2.66 8.13
N THR A 23 -0.12 -3.07 7.95
CA THR A 23 -0.49 -4.47 7.97
C THR A 23 0.23 -5.25 6.87
N ILE A 24 0.32 -4.66 5.69
CA ILE A 24 1.03 -5.28 4.56
C ILE A 24 2.54 -5.31 4.82
N LEU A 25 3.10 -4.20 5.28
CA LEU A 25 4.54 -4.09 5.50
C LEU A 25 5.04 -5.02 6.60
N LYS A 26 4.20 -5.33 7.58
CA LYS A 26 4.54 -6.27 8.65
C LYS A 26 4.29 -7.72 8.27
N GLY A 27 3.61 -7.95 7.15
CA GLY A 27 3.28 -9.28 6.70
C GLY A 27 4.48 -10.00 6.10
N PRO A 28 4.34 -11.31 5.84
CA PRO A 28 5.45 -12.14 5.34
C PRO A 28 5.78 -11.89 3.86
N GLN A 29 4.99 -11.09 3.17
CA GLN A 29 5.16 -10.89 1.73
C GLN A 29 6.08 -9.73 1.37
N VAL A 30 6.49 -8.95 2.36
CA VAL A 30 7.34 -7.78 2.16
C VAL A 30 8.57 -7.89 3.05
N ASP A 31 9.75 -7.83 2.44
CA ASP A 31 11.00 -7.81 3.18
C ASP A 31 11.32 -6.38 3.63
N PRO A 32 11.98 -6.22 4.80
CA PRO A 32 12.36 -4.88 5.25
C PRO A 32 13.26 -4.10 4.29
N GLU A 33 13.93 -4.79 3.38
CA GLU A 33 14.85 -4.18 2.42
C GLU A 33 14.18 -3.82 1.10
N ASP A 34 12.94 -4.21 0.91
CA ASP A 34 12.21 -3.92 -0.33
C ASP A 34 11.91 -2.41 -0.41
N GLU A 35 11.91 -1.91 -1.62
CA GLU A 35 11.47 -0.54 -1.87
C GLU A 35 9.96 -0.50 -2.00
N ILE A 36 9.37 0.49 -1.36
CA ILE A 36 7.91 0.64 -1.31
C ILE A 36 7.50 1.94 -1.95
N ASP A 37 6.52 1.86 -2.83
CA ASP A 37 5.89 3.04 -3.41
C ASP A 37 4.40 3.00 -3.10
N VAL A 38 3.87 4.08 -2.56
CA VAL A 38 2.47 4.17 -2.16
C VAL A 38 1.77 5.22 -2.99
N GLU A 39 0.67 4.85 -3.61
CA GLU A 39 -0.17 5.77 -4.35
C GLU A 39 -1.56 5.80 -3.73
N VAL A 40 -2.06 6.99 -3.50
CA VAL A 40 -3.42 7.19 -2.99
C VAL A 40 -4.16 8.08 -3.97
N ASP A 41 -5.28 7.58 -4.47
CA ASP A 41 -6.10 8.31 -5.41
C ASP A 41 -7.56 8.32 -4.93
N ARG A 42 -8.25 9.42 -5.10
CA ARG A 42 -9.64 9.55 -4.68
C ARG A 42 -10.48 10.08 -5.83
N ASP A 43 -11.65 9.50 -5.98
CA ASP A 43 -12.69 10.06 -6.84
C ASP A 43 -13.87 10.52 -5.97
N ASN A 44 -15.04 10.73 -6.56
CA ASN A 44 -16.22 11.19 -5.81
C ASN A 44 -16.84 10.12 -4.91
N TYR A 45 -16.44 8.88 -5.05
CA TYR A 45 -17.09 7.74 -4.38
C TYR A 45 -16.14 6.89 -3.55
N ASN A 46 -14.89 6.79 -3.97
CA ASN A 46 -13.94 5.83 -3.41
C ASN A 46 -12.55 6.43 -3.23
N CYS A 47 -11.79 5.79 -2.36
CA CYS A 47 -10.38 6.05 -2.20
C CYS A 47 -9.61 4.78 -2.56
N TYR A 48 -8.67 4.87 -3.49
CA TYR A 48 -7.88 3.74 -3.97
C TYR A 48 -6.48 3.84 -3.43
N VAL A 49 -6.06 2.82 -2.73
CA VAL A 49 -4.70 2.76 -2.18
C VAL A 49 -3.95 1.64 -2.90
N THR A 50 -2.84 2.00 -3.51
CA THR A 50 -1.99 1.06 -4.23
C THR A 50 -0.61 1.05 -3.60
N LEU A 51 -0.14 -0.12 -3.24
CA LEU A 51 1.17 -0.33 -2.66
C LEU A 51 1.99 -1.17 -3.62
N ASN A 52 3.04 -0.59 -4.18
CA ASN A 52 3.96 -1.29 -5.07
C ASN A 52 5.23 -1.64 -4.29
N VAL A 53 5.57 -2.92 -4.30
CA VAL A 53 6.73 -3.43 -3.60
C VAL A 53 7.74 -3.92 -4.64
N PHE A 54 8.91 -3.32 -4.63
CA PHE A 54 9.97 -3.66 -5.56
C PHE A 54 11.05 -4.47 -4.84
N ASP A 55 11.27 -5.68 -5.32
CA ASP A 55 12.31 -6.53 -4.76
C ASP A 55 13.67 -5.86 -4.99
N ARG A 56 14.44 -5.77 -3.93
CA ARG A 56 15.79 -5.25 -4.04
C ARG A 56 16.67 -6.31 -4.68
N ILE A 57 17.15 -6.01 -5.87
CA ILE A 57 18.06 -6.90 -6.57
C ILE A 57 19.47 -6.52 -6.20
N LEU A 58 20.16 -7.46 -5.57
CA LEU A 58 21.59 -7.30 -5.26
C LEU A 58 22.39 -7.99 -6.35
N ASN A 59 23.09 -7.22 -7.09
CA ASN A 59 24.01 -7.76 -8.10
C ASN A 59 25.43 -7.76 -7.54
#